data_21bff696edde91f9d287cf02ed6e78e2
#
_entry.id   21bff696edde91f9d287cf02ed6e78e2
#
_cell.length_a   1.000
_cell.length_b   1.000
_cell.length_c   1.000
_cell.angle_alpha   90.00
_cell.angle_beta   90.00
_cell.angle_gamma   90.00
#
_symmetry.space_group_name_H-M   'P 1'
#
loop_
_entity.id
_entity.type
_entity.pdbx_description
1 polymer ?
#
loop_
_entity_poly.entity_id
_entity_poly.type
_entity_poly.pdbx_seq_one_letter_code
_entity_poly.pdbx_strand_id
1 'polypeptide(L)'
;MRRLLVLLGRIRVRLLAVNLLALFVPAIGLEFARIHERELLNGLERDMSNQAILVRSFVEQDLRAGRALGDPEHQKILATAAQRTRTRIRLLGKSGEVIGDSHAEGPPEGPEPPPPLMLPRPKDVRWVLDMRAAPGERWPLVADRYEVRSALDGKKATRTRVRDRDPGVILFLAEPIRAGGEVTGVVYVARSTQPVLFELYRIRAGLGRVLLVALLGTGLVTLVLAWSISRPLGRLSRAAKRIAAGERDVVVPIGGGGEIRELGESFAAMKERLDARMQYISEFAADVAHEFKSPLTSIRGAAELLGEGAHDDPEARVRFLRNIELDVERLDRLVSRLLQLSRIEASAEPMRVCDLSALALAAKERASGPDQPVILEFSAREREVYCRPTDVETALGNLLDNAVRFSPPGEPVHLRVEGGPPEAVIRISVEDRGPGVPPAILPRIFDRFFTTDADRDGTGLGLAIVKSVAEAHGGRVLVDNRPGKGVTFTLEIPCRR
;
A
#
# COMPACT_ATOMS: atom_id res chain seq x y z
N MET A 1 -12.93 20.06 -2.12
CA MET A 1 -13.10 18.60 -2.34
C MET A 1 -11.86 17.91 -2.88
N ARG A 2 -11.22 18.31 -4.00
CA ARG A 2 -10.01 17.65 -4.55
C ARG A 2 -8.81 17.58 -3.58
N ARG A 3 -8.52 18.61 -2.79
CA ARG A 3 -7.41 18.58 -1.80
C ARG A 3 -7.65 17.61 -0.64
N LEU A 4 -8.91 17.41 -0.22
CA LEU A 4 -9.25 16.43 0.82
C LEU A 4 -9.11 14.97 0.31
N LEU A 5 -9.49 14.70 -0.95
CA LEU A 5 -9.33 13.40 -1.60
C LEU A 5 -7.85 13.02 -1.78
N VAL A 6 -6.99 13.98 -2.10
CA VAL A 6 -5.53 13.77 -2.20
C VAL A 6 -4.90 13.51 -0.83
N LEU A 7 -5.39 14.17 0.23
CA LEU A 7 -4.96 13.90 1.61
C LEU A 7 -5.40 12.49 2.08
N LEU A 8 -6.65 12.11 1.81
CA LEU A 8 -7.18 10.76 2.10
C LEU A 8 -6.51 9.65 1.28
N GLY A 9 -5.87 9.99 0.15
CA GLY A 9 -5.06 9.08 -0.65
C GLY A 9 -3.75 8.64 0.02
N ARG A 10 -3.27 9.38 1.01
CA ARG A 10 -2.03 9.03 1.72
C ARG A 10 -2.31 7.91 2.72
N ILE A 11 -1.54 6.83 2.66
CA ILE A 11 -1.63 5.67 3.56
C ILE A 11 -1.67 6.10 5.03
N ARG A 12 -0.87 7.12 5.41
CA ARG A 12 -0.86 7.69 6.77
C ARG A 12 -2.20 8.26 7.20
N VAL A 13 -2.93 8.92 6.30
CA VAL A 13 -4.23 9.53 6.61
C VAL A 13 -5.32 8.47 6.70
N ARG A 14 -5.27 7.42 5.88
CA ARG A 14 -6.18 6.27 5.98
C ARG A 14 -5.98 5.50 7.29
N LEU A 15 -4.73 5.28 7.70
CA LEU A 15 -4.40 4.67 8.98
C LEU A 15 -4.89 5.53 10.16
N LEU A 16 -4.70 6.85 10.08
CA LEU A 16 -5.22 7.77 11.09
C LEU A 16 -6.76 7.73 11.15
N ALA A 17 -7.45 7.68 10.02
CA ALA A 17 -8.91 7.59 9.96
C ALA A 17 -9.45 6.29 10.57
N VAL A 18 -8.81 5.15 10.31
CA VAL A 18 -9.16 3.86 10.93
C VAL A 18 -8.94 3.91 12.45
N ASN A 19 -7.85 4.52 12.90
CA ASN A 19 -7.57 4.68 14.33
C ASN A 19 -8.56 5.64 15.00
N LEU A 20 -8.98 6.69 14.31
CA LEU A 20 -10.00 7.63 14.79
C LEU A 20 -11.35 6.91 14.95
N LEU A 21 -11.70 6.00 14.04
CA LEU A 21 -12.91 5.20 14.11
C LEU A 21 -12.92 4.30 15.37
N ALA A 22 -11.79 3.72 15.74
CA ALA A 22 -11.64 2.91 16.95
C ALA A 22 -11.87 3.72 18.25
N LEU A 23 -11.67 5.04 18.22
CA LEU A 23 -11.95 5.97 19.32
C LEU A 23 -13.44 6.27 19.48
N PHE A 24 -14.27 6.10 18.44
CA PHE A 24 -15.71 6.34 18.53
C PHE A 24 -16.43 5.31 19.42
N VAL A 25 -15.96 4.07 19.47
CA VAL A 25 -16.60 3.01 20.27
C VAL A 25 -16.64 3.35 21.76
N PRO A 26 -15.55 3.78 22.42
CA PRO A 26 -15.60 4.22 23.82
C PRO A 26 -16.37 5.53 24.03
N ALA A 27 -16.39 6.43 23.05
CA ALA A 27 -17.16 7.67 23.13
C ALA A 27 -18.68 7.39 23.15
N ILE A 28 -19.15 6.44 22.31
CA ILE A 28 -20.53 5.95 22.32
C ILE A 28 -20.84 5.27 23.67
N GLY A 29 -19.88 4.50 24.22
CA GLY A 29 -20.01 3.88 25.54
C GLY A 29 -20.20 4.89 26.68
N LEU A 30 -19.56 6.05 26.62
CA LEU A 30 -19.75 7.13 27.60
C LEU A 30 -21.15 7.75 27.51
N GLU A 31 -21.68 7.91 26.32
CA GLU A 31 -23.06 8.40 26.14
C GLU A 31 -24.09 7.37 26.61
N PHE A 32 -23.85 6.09 26.33
CA PHE A 32 -24.66 4.98 26.88
C PHE A 32 -24.64 4.98 28.41
N ALA A 33 -23.53 5.26 29.05
CA ALA A 33 -23.42 5.37 30.50
C ALA A 33 -24.34 6.48 31.08
N ARG A 34 -24.53 7.59 30.35
CA ARG A 34 -25.48 8.67 30.76
C ARG A 34 -26.95 8.23 30.69
N ILE A 35 -27.27 7.48 29.64
CA ILE A 35 -28.66 6.96 29.52
C ILE A 35 -28.93 5.96 30.64
N HIS A 36 -27.98 5.08 30.91
CA HIS A 36 -28.10 4.09 31.98
C HIS A 36 -28.19 4.72 33.37
N GLU A 37 -27.52 5.85 33.60
CA GLU A 37 -27.66 6.64 34.84
C GLU A 37 -29.09 7.07 35.11
N ARG A 38 -29.77 7.62 34.11
CA ARG A 38 -31.17 8.03 34.22
C ARG A 38 -32.10 6.85 34.50
N GLU A 39 -31.88 5.73 33.86
CA GLU A 39 -32.65 4.52 34.09
C GLU A 39 -32.51 3.97 35.51
N LEU A 40 -31.29 3.96 36.06
CA LEU A 40 -31.01 3.52 37.41
C LEU A 40 -31.68 4.44 38.46
N LEU A 41 -31.60 5.76 38.25
CA LEU A 41 -32.28 6.72 39.16
C LEU A 41 -33.82 6.63 39.09
N ASN A 42 -34.37 6.49 37.90
CA ASN A 42 -35.79 6.27 37.70
C ASN A 42 -36.26 4.92 38.29
N GLY A 43 -35.41 3.90 38.23
CA GLY A 43 -35.62 2.61 38.89
C GLY A 43 -35.69 2.76 40.39
N LEU A 44 -34.75 3.51 40.99
CA LEU A 44 -34.71 3.79 42.41
C LEU A 44 -35.96 4.54 42.86
N GLU A 45 -36.40 5.55 42.12
CA GLU A 45 -37.63 6.31 42.42
C GLU A 45 -38.87 5.44 42.31
N ARG A 46 -38.97 4.56 41.34
CA ARG A 46 -40.06 3.59 41.18
C ARG A 46 -40.13 2.62 42.36
N ASP A 47 -39.00 2.08 42.80
CA ASP A 47 -38.91 1.18 43.95
C ASP A 47 -39.38 1.87 45.22
N MET A 48 -38.91 3.10 45.48
CA MET A 48 -39.35 3.89 46.63
C MET A 48 -40.84 4.21 46.57
N SER A 49 -41.35 4.52 45.37
CA SER A 49 -42.79 4.77 45.16
C SER A 49 -43.62 3.52 45.46
N ASN A 50 -43.22 2.37 44.99
CA ASN A 50 -43.91 1.11 45.23
C ASN A 50 -43.96 0.79 46.75
N GLN A 51 -42.84 1.01 47.45
CA GLN A 51 -42.79 0.83 48.89
C GLN A 51 -43.71 1.82 49.62
N ALA A 52 -43.67 3.10 49.22
CA ALA A 52 -44.55 4.10 49.81
C ALA A 52 -46.02 3.76 49.61
N ILE A 53 -46.42 3.30 48.43
CA ILE A 53 -47.76 2.88 48.08
C ILE A 53 -48.23 1.68 48.92
N LEU A 54 -47.35 0.67 49.09
CA LEU A 54 -47.68 -0.50 49.93
C LEU A 54 -47.88 -0.11 51.38
N VAL A 55 -46.99 0.69 51.95
CA VAL A 55 -47.10 1.18 53.31
C VAL A 55 -48.36 2.04 53.46
N ARG A 56 -48.61 2.97 52.50
CA ARG A 56 -49.83 3.78 52.48
C ARG A 56 -51.11 2.94 52.49
N SER A 57 -51.12 1.95 51.55
CA SER A 57 -52.33 1.12 51.43
C SER A 57 -52.65 0.35 52.70
N PHE A 58 -51.62 -0.12 53.40
CA PHE A 58 -51.79 -0.81 54.66
C PHE A 58 -52.24 0.13 55.75
N VAL A 59 -51.66 1.29 55.92
CA VAL A 59 -52.03 2.32 56.91
C VAL A 59 -53.46 2.83 56.64
N GLU A 60 -53.81 3.07 55.35
CA GLU A 60 -55.15 3.48 54.98
C GLU A 60 -56.25 2.42 55.35
N GLN A 61 -55.90 1.14 55.20
CA GLN A 61 -56.76 0.02 55.59
C GLN A 61 -57.00 0.02 57.11
N ASP A 62 -55.93 0.19 57.90
CA ASP A 62 -55.99 0.25 59.33
C ASP A 62 -56.82 1.49 59.87
N LEU A 63 -56.61 2.63 59.22
CA LEU A 63 -57.38 3.84 59.51
C LEU A 63 -58.86 3.64 59.25
N ARG A 64 -59.25 2.92 58.18
CA ARG A 64 -60.67 2.54 57.92
C ARG A 64 -61.19 1.57 58.94
N ALA A 65 -60.36 0.74 59.55
CA ALA A 65 -60.75 -0.16 60.67
C ALA A 65 -60.84 0.55 62.06
N GLY A 66 -60.63 1.90 62.04
CA GLY A 66 -60.68 2.69 63.23
C GLY A 66 -59.43 2.76 64.09
N ARG A 67 -58.29 2.27 63.57
CA ARG A 67 -56.98 2.39 64.26
C ARG A 67 -56.38 3.79 64.04
N ALA A 68 -55.62 4.28 65.03
CA ALA A 68 -54.96 5.56 64.92
C ALA A 68 -53.67 5.49 64.05
N LEU A 69 -53.28 6.62 63.43
CA LEU A 69 -52.08 6.69 62.62
C LEU A 69 -50.80 6.34 63.40
N GLY A 70 -50.78 6.54 64.74
CA GLY A 70 -49.71 6.23 65.66
C GLY A 70 -49.73 4.82 66.28
N ASP A 71 -50.53 3.90 65.74
CA ASP A 71 -50.60 2.52 66.27
C ASP A 71 -49.24 1.82 66.27
N PRO A 72 -48.80 1.13 67.36
CA PRO A 72 -47.54 0.41 67.42
C PRO A 72 -47.36 -0.64 66.36
N GLU A 73 -48.39 -1.21 65.76
CA GLU A 73 -48.32 -2.14 64.63
C GLU A 73 -47.70 -1.46 63.40
N HIS A 74 -48.03 -0.18 63.17
CA HIS A 74 -47.43 0.58 62.06
C HIS A 74 -45.92 0.66 62.21
N GLN A 75 -45.39 0.85 63.43
CA GLN A 75 -43.97 0.88 63.69
C GLN A 75 -43.21 -0.44 63.25
N LYS A 76 -43.84 -1.59 63.55
CA LYS A 76 -43.27 -2.90 63.16
C LYS A 76 -43.30 -3.08 61.68
N ILE A 77 -44.32 -2.62 60.99
CA ILE A 77 -44.41 -2.69 59.52
C ILE A 77 -43.34 -1.81 58.88
N LEU A 78 -43.16 -0.57 59.34
CA LEU A 78 -42.12 0.32 58.87
C LEU A 78 -40.75 -0.29 59.03
N ALA A 79 -40.46 -0.85 60.22
CA ALA A 79 -39.17 -1.49 60.51
C ALA A 79 -38.94 -2.69 59.55
N THR A 80 -39.97 -3.54 59.38
CA THR A 80 -39.86 -4.70 58.49
C THR A 80 -39.67 -4.32 57.02
N ALA A 81 -40.43 -3.32 56.52
CA ALA A 81 -40.32 -2.83 55.17
C ALA A 81 -38.93 -2.17 54.91
N ALA A 82 -38.38 -1.50 55.90
CA ALA A 82 -37.12 -0.79 55.79
C ALA A 82 -35.87 -1.72 55.85
N GLN A 83 -35.92 -2.78 56.68
CA GLN A 83 -34.78 -3.69 56.88
C GLN A 83 -34.26 -4.34 55.57
N ARG A 84 -35.17 -4.72 54.67
CA ARG A 84 -34.81 -5.41 53.40
C ARG A 84 -34.39 -4.48 52.28
N THR A 85 -34.72 -3.20 52.37
CA THR A 85 -34.66 -2.27 51.24
C THR A 85 -33.69 -1.12 51.45
N ARG A 86 -33.05 -1.05 52.61
CA ARG A 86 -32.16 0.06 53.00
C ARG A 86 -32.77 1.44 52.77
N THR A 87 -34.09 1.56 53.11
CA THR A 87 -34.84 2.80 53.02
C THR A 87 -35.26 3.23 54.40
N ARG A 88 -35.24 4.53 54.68
CA ARG A 88 -35.86 5.07 55.87
C ARG A 88 -37.27 5.48 55.53
N ILE A 89 -38.23 4.90 56.23
CA ILE A 89 -39.67 5.16 56.03
C ILE A 89 -40.18 5.82 57.29
N ARG A 90 -40.84 6.97 57.13
CA ARG A 90 -41.49 7.71 58.22
C ARG A 90 -42.96 7.90 57.93
N LEU A 91 -43.76 7.84 58.95
CA LEU A 91 -45.12 8.31 58.94
C LEU A 91 -45.20 9.69 59.55
N LEU A 92 -45.75 10.62 58.80
CA LEU A 92 -45.94 12.00 59.22
C LEU A 92 -47.47 12.28 59.42
N GLY A 93 -47.77 13.05 60.43
CA GLY A 93 -49.12 13.51 60.69
C GLY A 93 -49.53 14.69 59.81
N LYS A 94 -50.80 15.22 60.10
CA LYS A 94 -51.36 16.35 59.32
C LYS A 94 -50.54 17.64 59.38
N SER A 95 -49.74 17.88 60.44
CA SER A 95 -48.87 19.04 60.59
C SER A 95 -47.41 18.74 60.12
N GLY A 96 -47.18 17.53 59.63
CA GLY A 96 -45.85 17.12 59.22
C GLY A 96 -44.93 16.63 60.37
N GLU A 97 -45.49 16.43 61.57
CA GLU A 97 -44.79 15.84 62.71
C GLU A 97 -44.51 14.35 62.46
N VAL A 98 -43.34 13.83 62.89
CA VAL A 98 -42.99 12.43 62.77
C VAL A 98 -43.77 11.61 63.82
N ILE A 99 -44.66 10.74 63.40
CA ILE A 99 -45.42 9.82 64.21
C ILE A 99 -44.71 8.46 64.35
N GLY A 100 -44.17 7.96 63.26
CA GLY A 100 -43.43 6.69 63.18
C GLY A 100 -42.17 6.82 62.36
N ASP A 101 -41.11 6.12 62.74
CA ASP A 101 -39.81 6.11 62.00
C ASP A 101 -39.28 4.68 61.99
N SER A 102 -39.02 4.14 60.84
CA SER A 102 -38.46 2.79 60.66
C SER A 102 -37.08 2.61 61.34
N HIS A 103 -36.40 3.71 61.59
CA HIS A 103 -35.09 3.73 62.23
C HIS A 103 -35.07 4.86 63.24
N ALA A 104 -35.43 4.51 64.46
CA ALA A 104 -35.38 5.44 65.58
C ALA A 104 -33.95 5.82 65.98
N GLU A 105 -33.01 4.90 65.74
CA GLU A 105 -31.60 5.07 66.05
C GLU A 105 -30.71 4.83 64.80
N GLY A 106 -29.89 5.81 64.42
CA GLY A 106 -28.88 5.72 63.38
C GLY A 106 -29.39 5.81 61.95
N PRO A 107 -28.48 5.81 60.99
CA PRO A 107 -28.84 5.80 59.57
C PRO A 107 -29.35 4.42 59.12
N PRO A 108 -30.35 4.34 58.27
CA PRO A 108 -30.98 3.06 57.84
C PRO A 108 -30.05 2.12 57.07
N GLU A 109 -28.90 2.61 56.62
CA GLU A 109 -28.08 1.92 55.66
C GLU A 109 -26.73 1.47 56.24
N GLY A 110 -26.49 1.75 57.54
CA GLY A 110 -25.17 1.57 58.17
C GLY A 110 -24.11 2.56 57.63
N PRO A 111 -22.86 2.40 57.97
CA PRO A 111 -21.82 3.27 57.45
C PRO A 111 -21.72 3.12 55.94
N GLU A 112 -21.87 4.23 55.20
CA GLU A 112 -21.67 4.26 53.76
C GLU A 112 -20.19 4.04 53.46
N PRO A 113 -19.84 3.18 52.48
CA PRO A 113 -18.48 3.00 52.10
C PRO A 113 -17.88 4.32 51.57
N PRO A 114 -16.62 4.65 51.90
CA PRO A 114 -16.00 5.88 51.45
C PRO A 114 -15.99 5.95 49.92
N PRO A 115 -16.21 7.15 49.32
CA PRO A 115 -16.15 7.31 47.87
C PRO A 115 -14.81 6.92 47.33
N PRO A 116 -14.69 6.25 46.18
CA PRO A 116 -13.43 5.90 45.57
C PRO A 116 -12.60 7.17 45.32
N LEU A 117 -11.27 7.05 45.46
CA LEU A 117 -10.30 8.16 45.42
C LEU A 117 -10.35 9.02 44.13
N MET A 118 -10.98 8.51 43.04
CA MET A 118 -11.13 9.19 41.77
C MET A 118 -12.55 9.72 41.50
N LEU A 119 -13.46 9.68 42.47
CA LEU A 119 -14.76 10.32 42.33
C LEU A 119 -14.57 11.84 42.34
N PRO A 120 -15.09 12.58 41.33
CA PRO A 120 -15.11 14.03 41.41
C PRO A 120 -15.86 14.42 42.69
N ARG A 121 -15.34 15.40 43.45
CA ARG A 121 -15.96 15.90 44.64
C ARG A 121 -17.41 16.35 44.34
N PRO A 122 -18.35 16.28 45.29
CA PRO A 122 -19.76 16.59 45.05
C PRO A 122 -20.02 17.96 44.38
N LYS A 123 -19.08 18.90 44.47
CA LYS A 123 -19.15 20.18 43.75
C LYS A 123 -19.20 20.03 42.23
N ASP A 124 -18.64 18.95 41.69
CA ASP A 124 -18.52 18.69 40.24
C ASP A 124 -19.69 17.83 39.73
N VAL A 125 -20.51 17.31 40.63
CA VAL A 125 -21.69 16.43 40.32
C VAL A 125 -22.96 17.26 40.01
N ARG A 126 -22.87 18.59 40.04
CA ARG A 126 -24.02 19.50 39.81
C ARG A 126 -24.77 19.30 38.50
N TRP A 127 -24.17 18.76 37.53
CA TRP A 127 -24.76 18.56 36.20
C TRP A 127 -25.25 17.13 35.92
N VAL A 128 -24.99 16.22 36.85
CA VAL A 128 -25.37 14.80 36.74
C VAL A 128 -26.79 14.56 37.34
N LEU A 129 -27.10 15.26 38.40
CA LEU A 129 -28.42 15.27 39.05
C LEU A 129 -28.95 16.70 38.98
N ASP A 130 -30.16 16.88 38.52
CA ASP A 130 -30.88 18.19 38.57
C ASP A 130 -31.08 18.60 40.01
N MET A 131 -30.01 19.00 40.68
CA MET A 131 -29.93 19.29 42.10
C MET A 131 -30.47 20.68 42.35
N ARG A 132 -31.68 20.78 42.80
CA ARG A 132 -32.37 22.04 43.16
C ARG A 132 -31.97 22.60 44.52
N ALA A 133 -31.09 21.92 45.29
CA ALA A 133 -30.57 22.42 46.56
C ALA A 133 -29.07 22.70 46.49
N ALA A 134 -28.61 23.88 46.93
CA ALA A 134 -27.18 24.22 47.01
C ALA A 134 -26.49 23.42 48.13
N PRO A 135 -25.20 22.99 47.96
CA PRO A 135 -24.42 22.42 49.05
C PRO A 135 -24.24 23.45 50.16
N GLY A 136 -24.48 23.05 51.40
CA GLY A 136 -24.37 23.92 52.58
C GLY A 136 -25.67 24.54 53.05
N GLU A 137 -26.77 24.34 52.36
CA GLU A 137 -28.12 24.73 52.83
C GLU A 137 -28.58 23.80 53.93
N ARG A 138 -28.84 24.35 55.15
CA ARG A 138 -29.42 23.56 56.24
C ARG A 138 -30.77 23.01 55.80
N TRP A 139 -30.93 21.70 55.90
CA TRP A 139 -32.20 21.10 55.54
C TRP A 139 -33.35 21.67 56.38
N PRO A 140 -34.43 22.10 55.76
CA PRO A 140 -35.60 22.55 56.48
C PRO A 140 -36.12 21.46 57.43
N LEU A 141 -36.84 21.83 58.45
CA LEU A 141 -37.57 20.89 59.27
C LEU A 141 -38.42 19.99 58.37
N VAL A 142 -38.65 18.75 58.75
CA VAL A 142 -39.36 17.75 57.93
C VAL A 142 -40.71 18.29 57.48
N ALA A 143 -41.43 18.95 58.35
CA ALA A 143 -42.72 19.56 58.03
C ALA A 143 -42.69 20.68 56.98
N ASP A 144 -41.51 21.38 56.88
CA ASP A 144 -41.32 22.52 56.00
C ASP A 144 -40.75 22.14 54.63
N ARG A 145 -40.48 20.87 54.42
CA ARG A 145 -39.93 20.37 53.17
C ARG A 145 -40.93 20.42 52.05
N TYR A 146 -40.51 20.85 50.86
CA TYR A 146 -41.37 20.98 49.68
C TYR A 146 -42.16 19.72 49.37
N GLU A 147 -41.51 18.55 49.39
CA GLU A 147 -42.11 17.26 49.08
C GLU A 147 -43.18 16.87 50.14
N VAL A 148 -42.94 17.20 51.42
CA VAL A 148 -43.90 16.94 52.51
C VAL A 148 -45.10 17.88 52.39
N ARG A 149 -44.87 19.16 52.17
CA ARG A 149 -45.98 20.11 51.96
C ARG A 149 -46.85 19.76 50.76
N SER A 150 -46.16 19.41 49.62
CA SER A 150 -46.86 18.95 48.42
C SER A 150 -47.72 17.69 48.68
N ALA A 151 -47.20 16.76 49.49
CA ALA A 151 -47.99 15.57 49.88
C ALA A 151 -49.11 15.88 50.82
N LEU A 152 -48.97 16.82 51.73
CA LEU A 152 -50.07 17.31 52.58
C LEU A 152 -51.16 18.01 51.76
N ASP A 153 -50.78 18.64 50.63
CA ASP A 153 -51.70 19.16 49.59
C ASP A 153 -52.34 18.07 48.70
N GLY A 154 -52.05 16.81 48.97
CA GLY A 154 -52.54 15.65 48.23
C GLY A 154 -51.81 15.27 46.96
N LYS A 155 -50.61 15.82 46.68
CA LYS A 155 -49.82 15.53 45.51
C LYS A 155 -48.54 14.81 45.90
N LYS A 156 -48.29 13.62 45.34
CA LYS A 156 -47.01 12.94 45.44
C LYS A 156 -45.89 13.87 44.97
N ALA A 157 -44.79 13.93 45.73
CA ALA A 157 -43.60 14.70 45.34
C ALA A 157 -42.29 13.98 45.66
N THR A 158 -41.29 14.20 44.82
CA THR A 158 -39.97 13.64 44.97
C THR A 158 -38.94 14.77 44.95
N ARG A 159 -37.90 14.68 45.80
CA ARG A 159 -36.83 15.66 45.86
C ARG A 159 -35.50 15.02 46.22
N THR A 160 -34.40 15.46 45.61
CA THR A 160 -33.06 15.07 45.99
C THR A 160 -32.38 16.15 46.82
N ARG A 161 -31.60 15.77 47.86
CA ARG A 161 -30.79 16.66 48.68
C ARG A 161 -29.41 16.10 48.92
N VAL A 162 -28.43 16.99 49.06
CA VAL A 162 -27.03 16.64 49.41
C VAL A 162 -26.85 16.73 50.90
N ARG A 163 -26.17 15.76 51.50
CA ARG A 163 -25.82 15.77 52.93
C ARG A 163 -24.61 16.68 53.17
N ASP A 164 -24.66 17.56 54.18
CA ASP A 164 -23.63 18.58 54.47
C ASP A 164 -22.28 18.00 54.93
N ARG A 165 -22.32 16.92 55.72
CA ARG A 165 -21.11 16.34 56.37
C ARG A 165 -20.55 15.12 55.63
N ASP A 166 -21.31 14.52 54.77
CA ASP A 166 -20.93 13.33 54.06
C ASP A 166 -21.48 13.49 52.61
N PRO A 167 -20.63 13.38 51.55
CA PRO A 167 -21.01 13.74 50.19
C PRO A 167 -22.04 12.77 49.57
N GLY A 168 -23.05 12.37 50.33
CA GLY A 168 -24.14 11.53 49.91
C GLY A 168 -25.30 12.34 49.35
N VAL A 169 -25.87 11.89 48.25
CA VAL A 169 -27.13 12.41 47.70
C VAL A 169 -28.27 11.50 48.17
N ILE A 170 -29.27 12.08 48.82
CA ILE A 170 -30.43 11.34 49.31
C ILE A 170 -31.66 11.71 48.47
N LEU A 171 -32.37 10.70 47.99
CA LEU A 171 -33.64 10.83 47.35
C LEU A 171 -34.75 10.72 48.39
N PHE A 172 -35.66 11.71 48.40
CA PHE A 172 -36.81 11.80 49.24
C PHE A 172 -38.08 11.68 48.42
N LEU A 173 -39.03 10.90 48.90
CA LEU A 173 -40.33 10.72 48.28
C LEU A 173 -41.41 10.88 49.38
N ALA A 174 -42.42 11.67 49.09
CA ALA A 174 -43.57 11.87 49.97
C ALA A 174 -44.86 11.45 49.25
N GLU A 175 -45.60 10.54 49.86
CA GLU A 175 -46.85 9.99 49.35
C GLU A 175 -47.98 10.29 50.34
N PRO A 176 -49.11 10.95 49.95
CA PRO A 176 -50.20 11.30 50.84
C PRO A 176 -50.96 10.08 51.28
N ILE A 177 -51.32 10.02 52.56
CA ILE A 177 -52.27 9.04 53.18
C ILE A 177 -53.64 9.67 53.28
N ARG A 178 -54.69 8.99 52.81
CA ARG A 178 -56.05 9.50 52.78
C ARG A 178 -56.97 8.63 53.58
N ALA A 179 -57.80 9.29 54.41
CA ALA A 179 -58.92 8.66 55.10
C ALA A 179 -60.17 9.51 54.90
N GLY A 180 -61.28 8.90 54.45
CA GLY A 180 -62.50 9.60 54.17
C GLY A 180 -62.44 10.68 53.08
N GLY A 181 -61.44 10.64 52.18
CA GLY A 181 -61.23 11.64 51.13
C GLY A 181 -60.24 12.77 51.49
N GLU A 182 -59.96 12.97 52.78
CA GLU A 182 -59.04 13.97 53.29
C GLU A 182 -57.64 13.38 53.50
N VAL A 183 -56.57 14.22 53.36
CA VAL A 183 -55.18 13.85 53.68
C VAL A 183 -55.06 13.85 55.22
N THR A 184 -54.75 12.68 55.78
CA THR A 184 -54.59 12.47 57.24
C THR A 184 -53.15 12.37 57.66
N GLY A 185 -52.18 12.15 56.68
CA GLY A 185 -50.76 12.03 56.94
C GLY A 185 -49.97 11.80 55.65
N VAL A 186 -48.69 11.52 55.78
CA VAL A 186 -47.80 11.30 54.68
C VAL A 186 -46.86 10.12 54.96
N VAL A 187 -46.68 9.22 54.02
CA VAL A 187 -45.56 8.26 53.98
C VAL A 187 -44.36 8.97 53.37
N TYR A 188 -43.34 9.14 54.17
CA TYR A 188 -42.09 9.82 53.78
C TYR A 188 -40.93 8.84 53.70
N VAL A 189 -40.45 8.59 52.50
CA VAL A 189 -39.40 7.62 52.21
C VAL A 189 -38.13 8.36 51.86
N ALA A 190 -37.00 7.92 52.43
CA ALA A 190 -35.67 8.44 52.12
C ALA A 190 -34.70 7.31 51.82
N ARG A 191 -33.93 7.45 50.76
CA ARG A 191 -32.91 6.46 50.34
C ARG A 191 -31.69 7.16 49.77
N SER A 192 -30.50 6.64 50.12
CA SER A 192 -29.25 7.11 49.54
C SER A 192 -29.13 6.68 48.08
N THR A 193 -28.66 7.59 47.24
CA THR A 193 -28.33 7.29 45.83
C THR A 193 -26.88 6.78 45.67
N GLN A 194 -26.14 6.68 46.76
CA GLN A 194 -24.73 6.35 46.74
C GLN A 194 -24.43 4.99 46.06
N PRO A 195 -25.20 3.90 46.30
CA PRO A 195 -24.95 2.63 45.58
C PRO A 195 -25.05 2.78 44.05
N VAL A 196 -26.02 3.60 43.57
CA VAL A 196 -26.19 3.89 42.15
C VAL A 196 -24.96 4.68 41.60
N LEU A 197 -24.51 5.67 42.35
CA LEU A 197 -23.32 6.46 41.97
C LEU A 197 -22.07 5.62 41.91
N PHE A 198 -21.85 4.66 42.84
CA PHE A 198 -20.76 3.73 42.82
C PHE A 198 -20.77 2.83 41.57
N GLU A 199 -21.93 2.31 41.22
CA GLU A 199 -22.06 1.47 40.07
C GLU A 199 -21.75 2.23 38.77
N LEU A 200 -22.26 3.46 38.65
CA LEU A 200 -21.95 4.37 37.54
C LEU A 200 -20.47 4.70 37.44
N TYR A 201 -19.84 4.96 38.59
CA TYR A 201 -18.39 5.19 38.62
C TYR A 201 -17.62 3.97 38.15
N ARG A 202 -17.99 2.77 38.58
CA ARG A 202 -17.37 1.51 38.17
C ARG A 202 -17.46 1.31 36.65
N ILE A 203 -18.63 1.60 36.09
CA ILE A 203 -18.86 1.56 34.63
C ILE A 203 -17.96 2.59 33.90
N ARG A 204 -17.97 3.85 34.37
CA ARG A 204 -17.16 4.92 33.76
C ARG A 204 -15.66 4.64 33.84
N ALA A 205 -15.18 4.15 34.97
CA ALA A 205 -13.77 3.76 35.16
C ALA A 205 -13.39 2.56 34.27
N GLY A 206 -14.31 1.62 34.09
CA GLY A 206 -14.18 0.51 33.16
C GLY A 206 -14.03 0.98 31.70
N LEU A 207 -14.94 1.86 31.27
CA LEU A 207 -14.89 2.47 29.93
C LEU A 207 -13.61 3.30 29.71
N GLY A 208 -13.18 4.06 30.75
CA GLY A 208 -11.92 4.81 30.70
C GLY A 208 -10.70 3.92 30.49
N ARG A 209 -10.64 2.77 31.16
CA ARG A 209 -9.56 1.78 30.96
C ARG A 209 -9.57 1.19 29.56
N VAL A 210 -10.74 0.82 29.04
CA VAL A 210 -10.87 0.31 27.67
C VAL A 210 -10.41 1.37 26.65
N LEU A 211 -10.80 2.63 26.86
CA LEU A 211 -10.36 3.75 26.02
C LEU A 211 -8.83 3.91 26.04
N LEU A 212 -8.22 3.86 27.22
CA LEU A 212 -6.77 3.96 27.33
C LEU A 212 -6.04 2.83 26.62
N VAL A 213 -6.50 1.58 26.80
CA VAL A 213 -5.94 0.40 26.13
C VAL A 213 -6.11 0.51 24.61
N ALA A 214 -7.28 0.94 24.15
CA ALA A 214 -7.53 1.15 22.73
C ALA A 214 -6.61 2.23 22.13
N LEU A 215 -6.41 3.35 22.83
CA LEU A 215 -5.49 4.43 22.43
C LEU A 215 -4.04 3.93 22.32
N LEU A 216 -3.56 3.22 23.33
CA LEU A 216 -2.21 2.68 23.32
C LEU A 216 -2.03 1.62 22.23
N GLY A 217 -3.00 0.73 22.08
CA GLY A 217 -2.98 -0.30 21.04
C GLY A 217 -2.98 0.29 19.63
N THR A 218 -3.86 1.25 19.35
CA THR A 218 -3.90 1.91 18.04
C THR A 218 -2.66 2.74 17.77
N GLY A 219 -2.10 3.40 18.77
CA GLY A 219 -0.83 4.11 18.69
C GLY A 219 0.33 3.18 18.32
N LEU A 220 0.42 2.02 18.99
CA LEU A 220 1.42 1.00 18.70
C LEU A 220 1.29 0.44 17.28
N VAL A 221 0.08 0.05 16.88
CA VAL A 221 -0.18 -0.45 15.51
C VAL A 221 0.21 0.59 14.47
N THR A 222 -0.16 1.87 14.68
CA THR A 222 0.20 2.96 13.77
C THR A 222 1.72 3.14 13.66
N LEU A 223 2.43 3.04 14.77
CA LEU A 223 3.89 3.14 14.80
C LEU A 223 4.54 1.99 14.02
N VAL A 224 4.08 0.75 14.25
CA VAL A 224 4.56 -0.45 13.54
C VAL A 224 4.32 -0.32 12.04
N LEU A 225 3.11 0.06 11.61
CA LEU A 225 2.78 0.24 10.19
C LEU A 225 3.55 1.40 9.55
N ALA A 226 3.80 2.48 10.29
CA ALA A 226 4.63 3.58 9.80
C ALA A 226 6.08 3.14 9.58
N TRP A 227 6.60 2.28 10.42
CA TRP A 227 7.97 1.76 10.33
C TRP A 227 8.12 0.69 9.27
N SER A 228 7.21 -0.28 9.23
CA SER A 228 7.29 -1.44 8.34
C SER A 228 6.86 -1.16 6.90
N ILE A 229 5.93 -0.23 6.69
CA ILE A 229 5.35 0.04 5.35
C ILE A 229 5.66 1.46 4.87
N SER A 230 5.28 2.49 5.63
CA SER A 230 5.30 3.86 5.12
C SER A 230 6.71 4.41 4.90
N ARG A 231 7.67 4.04 5.76
CA ARG A 231 9.08 4.47 5.62
C ARG A 231 9.78 3.83 4.41
N PRO A 232 9.75 2.48 4.23
CA PRO A 232 10.36 1.85 3.05
C PRO A 232 9.74 2.33 1.73
N LEU A 233 8.42 2.38 1.61
CA LEU A 233 7.73 2.92 0.44
C LEU A 233 8.11 4.38 0.14
N GLY A 234 8.23 5.21 1.18
CA GLY A 234 8.67 6.59 1.02
C GLY A 234 10.13 6.73 0.56
N ARG A 235 11.01 5.77 0.92
CA ARG A 235 12.40 5.71 0.42
C ARG A 235 12.43 5.28 -1.04
N LEU A 236 11.69 4.22 -1.42
CA LEU A 236 11.56 3.77 -2.80
C LEU A 236 11.00 4.87 -3.71
N SER A 237 9.93 5.55 -3.27
CA SER A 237 9.35 6.67 -4.02
C SER A 237 10.33 7.84 -4.24
N ARG A 238 11.19 8.13 -3.26
CA ARG A 238 12.22 9.16 -3.42
C ARG A 238 13.33 8.70 -4.37
N ALA A 239 13.77 7.44 -4.28
CA ALA A 239 14.73 6.87 -5.22
C ALA A 239 14.18 6.91 -6.64
N ALA A 240 12.93 6.49 -6.87
CA ALA A 240 12.27 6.56 -8.16
C ALA A 240 12.24 7.98 -8.76
N LYS A 241 11.93 8.99 -7.93
CA LYS A 241 11.91 10.39 -8.37
C LYS A 241 13.31 10.92 -8.76
N ARG A 242 14.34 10.51 -8.02
CA ARG A 242 15.73 10.90 -8.33
C ARG A 242 16.22 10.24 -9.64
N ILE A 243 15.90 8.97 -9.85
CA ILE A 243 16.19 8.26 -11.11
C ILE A 243 15.45 8.93 -12.28
N ALA A 244 14.16 9.26 -12.11
CA ALA A 244 13.38 9.96 -13.12
C ALA A 244 13.87 11.39 -13.41
N ALA A 245 14.57 12.02 -12.47
CA ALA A 245 15.24 13.30 -12.65
C ALA A 245 16.61 13.18 -13.34
N GLY A 246 17.07 11.96 -13.71
CA GLY A 246 18.32 11.72 -14.41
C GLY A 246 19.53 11.52 -13.49
N GLU A 247 19.36 11.39 -12.17
CA GLU A 247 20.47 11.10 -11.26
C GLU A 247 20.94 9.65 -11.48
N ARG A 248 22.24 9.46 -11.76
CA ARG A 248 22.79 8.13 -12.09
C ARG A 248 23.16 7.29 -10.86
N ASP A 249 23.73 7.92 -9.83
CA ASP A 249 24.27 7.22 -8.64
C ASP A 249 23.22 7.02 -7.54
N VAL A 250 21.98 6.69 -7.90
CA VAL A 250 20.92 6.44 -6.92
C VAL A 250 20.94 4.99 -6.50
N VAL A 251 21.27 4.74 -5.24
CA VAL A 251 21.13 3.41 -4.63
C VAL A 251 19.65 3.17 -4.31
N VAL A 252 19.09 2.09 -4.87
CA VAL A 252 17.73 1.65 -4.56
C VAL A 252 17.73 0.96 -3.20
N PRO A 253 16.96 1.47 -2.22
CA PRO A 253 16.93 0.87 -0.89
C PRO A 253 16.15 -0.45 -0.91
N ILE A 254 16.82 -1.57 -0.74
CA ILE A 254 16.23 -2.88 -0.56
C ILE A 254 15.99 -3.06 0.94
N GLY A 255 14.76 -2.77 1.40
CA GLY A 255 14.42 -2.85 2.83
C GLY A 255 12.92 -3.07 3.03
N GLY A 256 12.57 -3.63 4.22
CA GLY A 256 11.20 -4.07 4.52
C GLY A 256 11.09 -5.60 4.50
N GLY A 257 9.93 -6.14 4.84
CA GLY A 257 9.63 -7.57 4.78
C GLY A 257 8.66 -7.90 3.63
N GLY A 258 8.59 -9.19 3.24
CA GLY A 258 7.62 -9.67 2.27
C GLY A 258 7.63 -8.92 0.95
N GLU A 259 6.46 -8.51 0.50
CA GLU A 259 6.20 -7.90 -0.81
C GLU A 259 6.95 -6.56 -1.02
N ILE A 260 7.28 -5.84 0.06
CA ILE A 260 8.02 -4.56 -0.04
C ILE A 260 9.47 -4.80 -0.42
N ARG A 261 10.06 -5.89 0.08
CA ARG A 261 11.43 -6.30 -0.30
C ARG A 261 11.44 -6.72 -1.77
N GLU A 262 10.49 -7.57 -2.20
CA GLU A 262 10.35 -8.02 -3.58
C GLU A 262 10.18 -6.84 -4.56
N LEU A 263 9.36 -5.85 -4.18
CA LEU A 263 9.22 -4.62 -4.94
C LEU A 263 10.55 -3.85 -5.04
N GLY A 264 11.31 -3.77 -3.94
CA GLY A 264 12.62 -3.13 -3.92
C GLY A 264 13.63 -3.83 -4.84
N GLU A 265 13.68 -5.15 -4.80
CA GLU A 265 14.55 -5.99 -5.66
C GLU A 265 14.17 -5.86 -7.13
N SER A 266 12.87 -5.93 -7.45
CA SER A 266 12.37 -5.74 -8.81
C SER A 266 12.70 -4.34 -9.35
N PHE A 267 12.59 -3.32 -8.51
CA PHE A 267 12.93 -1.95 -8.89
C PHE A 267 14.44 -1.75 -9.08
N ALA A 268 15.28 -2.41 -8.26
CA ALA A 268 16.72 -2.42 -8.42
C ALA A 268 17.13 -3.09 -9.74
N ALA A 269 16.57 -4.27 -10.04
CA ALA A 269 16.82 -4.97 -11.29
C ALA A 269 16.38 -4.15 -12.53
N MET A 270 15.25 -3.44 -12.43
CA MET A 270 14.80 -2.53 -13.49
C MET A 270 15.78 -1.38 -13.70
N LYS A 271 16.30 -0.78 -12.61
CA LYS A 271 17.32 0.28 -12.68
C LYS A 271 18.60 -0.22 -13.36
N GLU A 272 19.11 -1.38 -12.94
CA GLU A 272 20.33 -1.96 -13.54
C GLU A 272 20.17 -2.17 -15.05
N ARG A 273 19.02 -2.69 -15.49
CA ARG A 273 18.72 -2.85 -16.93
C ARG A 273 18.67 -1.51 -17.66
N LEU A 274 18.10 -0.48 -17.02
CA LEU A 274 18.02 0.86 -17.59
C LEU A 274 19.41 1.47 -17.72
N ASP A 275 20.24 1.37 -16.67
CA ASP A 275 21.61 1.89 -16.68
C ASP A 275 22.47 1.20 -17.75
N ALA A 276 22.40 -0.13 -17.82
CA ALA A 276 23.09 -0.91 -18.86
C ALA A 276 22.66 -0.48 -20.27
N ARG A 277 21.35 -0.25 -20.47
CA ARG A 277 20.85 0.20 -21.78
C ARG A 277 21.30 1.63 -22.12
N MET A 278 21.33 2.52 -21.14
CA MET A 278 21.82 3.89 -21.35
C MET A 278 23.33 3.92 -21.66
N GLN A 279 24.10 3.11 -20.96
CA GLN A 279 25.54 2.96 -21.24
C GLN A 279 25.74 2.43 -22.64
N TYR A 280 25.05 1.36 -23.03
CA TYR A 280 25.10 0.79 -24.37
C TYR A 280 24.76 1.82 -25.46
N ILE A 281 23.72 2.65 -25.27
CA ILE A 281 23.38 3.72 -26.22
C ILE A 281 24.48 4.76 -26.29
N SER A 282 25.10 5.11 -25.17
CA SER A 282 26.18 6.10 -25.11
C SER A 282 27.46 5.61 -25.83
N GLU A 283 27.86 4.36 -25.61
CA GLU A 283 28.98 3.72 -26.30
C GLU A 283 28.68 3.63 -27.80
N PHE A 284 27.48 3.18 -28.18
CA PHE A 284 27.09 3.12 -29.59
C PHE A 284 27.15 4.49 -30.29
N ALA A 285 26.65 5.54 -29.64
CA ALA A 285 26.68 6.89 -30.19
C ALA A 285 28.14 7.39 -30.39
N ALA A 286 29.04 7.05 -29.45
CA ALA A 286 30.46 7.39 -29.55
C ALA A 286 31.13 6.66 -30.70
N ASP A 287 30.86 5.36 -30.87
CA ASP A 287 31.40 4.55 -31.96
C ASP A 287 30.94 5.06 -33.33
N VAL A 288 29.64 5.34 -33.47
CA VAL A 288 29.05 5.93 -34.70
C VAL A 288 29.72 7.27 -35.04
N ALA A 289 29.88 8.15 -34.03
CA ALA A 289 30.52 9.43 -34.25
C ALA A 289 31.97 9.29 -34.72
N HIS A 290 32.68 8.30 -34.18
CA HIS A 290 34.07 8.01 -34.58
C HIS A 290 34.13 7.54 -36.03
N GLU A 291 33.30 6.59 -36.42
CA GLU A 291 33.26 6.04 -37.78
C GLU A 291 32.83 7.03 -38.85
N PHE A 292 32.00 8.02 -38.48
CA PHE A 292 31.64 9.11 -39.42
C PHE A 292 32.72 10.18 -39.52
N LYS A 293 33.48 10.44 -38.45
CA LYS A 293 34.50 11.50 -38.45
C LYS A 293 35.61 11.24 -39.46
N SER A 294 36.05 9.98 -39.63
CA SER A 294 37.12 9.61 -40.53
C SER A 294 36.82 9.95 -41.99
N PRO A 295 35.75 9.41 -42.63
CA PRO A 295 35.42 9.72 -44.03
C PRO A 295 35.06 11.19 -44.23
N LEU A 296 34.37 11.84 -43.29
CA LEU A 296 34.04 13.26 -43.38
C LEU A 296 35.29 14.13 -43.37
N THR A 297 36.32 13.77 -42.60
CA THR A 297 37.61 14.47 -42.59
C THR A 297 38.36 14.28 -43.90
N SER A 298 38.32 13.07 -44.47
CA SER A 298 38.92 12.76 -45.77
C SER A 298 38.23 13.55 -46.91
N ILE A 299 36.89 13.53 -46.95
CA ILE A 299 36.11 14.30 -47.93
C ILE A 299 36.45 15.79 -47.84
N ARG A 300 36.48 16.35 -46.62
CA ARG A 300 36.79 17.76 -46.39
C ARG A 300 38.20 18.09 -46.87
N GLY A 301 39.19 17.30 -46.50
CA GLY A 301 40.58 17.50 -46.94
C GLY A 301 40.76 17.43 -48.44
N ALA A 302 40.10 16.46 -49.12
CA ALA A 302 40.10 16.38 -50.54
C ALA A 302 39.45 17.59 -51.22
N ALA A 303 38.33 18.08 -50.67
CA ALA A 303 37.63 19.30 -51.15
C ALA A 303 38.47 20.58 -50.94
N GLU A 304 39.15 20.71 -49.77
CA GLU A 304 40.07 21.83 -49.48
C GLU A 304 41.23 21.87 -50.48
N LEU A 305 41.88 20.70 -50.70
CA LEU A 305 43.00 20.60 -51.65
C LEU A 305 42.57 20.92 -53.08
N LEU A 306 41.39 20.46 -53.49
CA LEU A 306 40.81 20.83 -54.79
C LEU A 306 40.54 22.32 -54.92
N GLY A 307 40.12 22.98 -53.80
CA GLY A 307 39.90 24.42 -53.76
C GLY A 307 41.21 25.25 -53.79
N GLU A 308 42.34 24.71 -53.29
CA GLU A 308 43.60 25.37 -53.19
C GLU A 308 44.49 25.19 -54.43
N GLY A 309 44.03 24.60 -55.53
CA GLY A 309 44.69 24.53 -56.80
C GLY A 309 44.97 23.11 -57.32
N ALA A 310 44.68 22.07 -56.52
CA ALA A 310 44.84 20.68 -57.01
C ALA A 310 43.90 20.34 -58.20
N HIS A 311 42.90 21.18 -58.46
CA HIS A 311 41.99 21.07 -59.60
C HIS A 311 42.68 21.37 -60.95
N ASP A 312 43.87 22.07 -60.98
CA ASP A 312 44.60 22.39 -62.13
C ASP A 312 45.46 21.18 -62.64
N ASP A 313 45.79 20.23 -61.75
CA ASP A 313 46.40 18.97 -62.07
C ASP A 313 45.35 17.89 -62.41
N PRO A 314 45.24 17.43 -63.65
CA PRO A 314 44.22 16.45 -64.07
C PRO A 314 44.28 15.13 -63.29
N GLU A 315 45.48 14.64 -62.92
CA GLU A 315 45.61 13.40 -62.17
C GLU A 315 45.20 13.57 -60.69
N ALA A 316 45.64 14.63 -60.06
CA ALA A 316 45.26 14.96 -58.67
C ALA A 316 43.76 15.17 -58.54
N ARG A 317 43.16 15.91 -59.50
CA ARG A 317 41.72 16.11 -59.54
C ARG A 317 40.90 14.82 -59.58
N VAL A 318 41.24 13.93 -60.52
CA VAL A 318 40.58 12.63 -60.67
C VAL A 318 40.72 11.79 -59.36
N ARG A 319 41.96 11.79 -58.80
CA ARG A 319 42.15 11.06 -57.52
C ARG A 319 41.38 11.59 -56.36
N PHE A 320 41.34 12.91 -56.17
CA PHE A 320 40.58 13.48 -55.03
C PHE A 320 39.08 13.33 -55.22
N LEU A 321 38.53 13.51 -56.43
CA LEU A 321 37.12 13.27 -56.72
C LEU A 321 36.76 11.82 -56.46
N ARG A 322 37.59 10.86 -56.88
CA ARG A 322 37.38 9.45 -56.61
C ARG A 322 37.40 9.10 -55.12
N ASN A 323 38.30 9.74 -54.35
CA ASN A 323 38.37 9.56 -52.91
C ASN A 323 37.06 10.06 -52.25
N ILE A 324 36.56 11.22 -52.67
CA ILE A 324 35.29 11.75 -52.19
C ILE A 324 34.15 10.77 -52.50
N GLU A 325 34.08 10.24 -53.73
CA GLU A 325 33.03 9.30 -54.14
C GLU A 325 33.06 8.01 -53.28
N LEU A 326 34.24 7.43 -53.09
CA LEU A 326 34.44 6.23 -52.25
C LEU A 326 34.03 6.47 -50.80
N ASP A 327 34.38 7.63 -50.24
CA ASP A 327 34.00 7.95 -48.85
C ASP A 327 32.48 8.22 -48.71
N VAL A 328 31.85 8.82 -49.72
CA VAL A 328 30.37 8.98 -49.75
C VAL A 328 29.68 7.62 -49.84
N GLU A 329 30.12 6.72 -50.71
CA GLU A 329 29.61 5.36 -50.80
C GLU A 329 29.78 4.58 -49.50
N ARG A 330 30.93 4.76 -48.82
CA ARG A 330 31.19 4.16 -47.52
C ARG A 330 30.23 4.66 -46.49
N LEU A 331 29.94 5.98 -46.43
CA LEU A 331 28.97 6.58 -45.54
C LEU A 331 27.55 6.05 -45.79
N ASP A 332 27.14 5.93 -47.06
CA ASP A 332 25.83 5.39 -47.42
C ASP A 332 25.65 3.95 -46.95
N ARG A 333 26.68 3.11 -47.14
CA ARG A 333 26.72 1.73 -46.63
C ARG A 333 26.63 1.68 -45.09
N LEU A 334 27.38 2.56 -44.40
CA LEU A 334 27.32 2.66 -42.93
C LEU A 334 25.92 3.01 -42.44
N VAL A 335 25.29 4.04 -43.02
CA VAL A 335 23.91 4.45 -42.67
C VAL A 335 22.92 3.32 -42.89
N SER A 336 23.01 2.65 -44.04
CA SER A 336 22.10 1.55 -44.38
C SER A 336 22.24 0.38 -43.41
N ARG A 337 23.45 0.00 -43.01
CA ARG A 337 23.69 -1.08 -42.04
C ARG A 337 23.30 -0.68 -40.61
N LEU A 338 23.49 0.59 -40.23
CA LEU A 338 23.01 1.12 -38.96
C LEU A 338 21.47 1.07 -38.84
N LEU A 339 20.77 1.44 -39.92
CA LEU A 339 19.31 1.33 -39.98
C LEU A 339 18.82 -0.12 -39.89
N GLN A 340 19.53 -1.06 -40.53
CA GLN A 340 19.22 -2.50 -40.42
C GLN A 340 19.41 -2.96 -38.98
N LEU A 341 20.52 -2.66 -38.33
CA LEU A 341 20.81 -3.03 -36.95
C LEU A 341 19.76 -2.45 -36.01
N SER A 342 19.41 -1.16 -36.15
CA SER A 342 18.38 -0.49 -35.37
C SER A 342 16.98 -1.15 -35.50
N ARG A 343 16.62 -1.59 -36.73
CA ARG A 343 15.32 -2.30 -36.96
C ARG A 343 15.30 -3.66 -36.27
N ILE A 344 16.41 -4.43 -36.33
CA ILE A 344 16.54 -5.73 -35.69
C ILE A 344 16.42 -5.58 -34.15
N GLU A 345 17.14 -4.60 -33.57
CA GLU A 345 17.11 -4.33 -32.13
C GLU A 345 15.76 -3.81 -31.64
N ALA A 346 15.04 -3.02 -32.46
CA ALA A 346 13.70 -2.56 -32.16
C ALA A 346 12.65 -3.67 -32.28
N SER A 347 13.00 -4.85 -32.76
CA SER A 347 12.06 -5.98 -32.96
C SER A 347 10.82 -5.58 -33.75
N ALA A 348 10.99 -4.77 -34.79
CA ALA A 348 9.89 -4.13 -35.53
C ALA A 348 9.02 -5.10 -36.34
N GLU A 349 9.55 -6.28 -36.71
CA GLU A 349 8.80 -7.30 -37.46
C GLU A 349 8.25 -8.37 -36.51
N PRO A 350 6.97 -8.80 -36.65
CA PRO A 350 6.44 -9.91 -35.87
C PRO A 350 7.06 -11.23 -36.30
N MET A 351 7.36 -12.10 -35.32
CA MET A 351 7.76 -13.48 -35.63
C MET A 351 6.61 -14.24 -36.26
N ARG A 352 6.92 -15.06 -37.28
CA ARG A 352 5.98 -15.91 -37.99
C ARG A 352 6.61 -17.24 -38.39
N VAL A 353 5.78 -18.20 -38.71
CA VAL A 353 6.25 -19.47 -39.27
C VAL A 353 6.73 -19.23 -40.69
N CYS A 354 7.98 -19.60 -40.97
CA CYS A 354 8.64 -19.38 -42.26
C CYS A 354 9.33 -20.65 -42.74
N ASP A 355 9.31 -20.87 -44.07
CA ASP A 355 10.04 -21.95 -44.69
C ASP A 355 11.54 -21.59 -44.78
N LEU A 356 12.34 -22.21 -43.91
CA LEU A 356 13.76 -22.01 -43.86
C LEU A 356 14.50 -22.49 -45.09
N SER A 357 13.97 -23.48 -45.80
CA SER A 357 14.53 -23.98 -47.05
C SER A 357 14.43 -22.93 -48.15
N ALA A 358 13.31 -22.18 -48.19
CA ALA A 358 13.13 -21.09 -49.15
C ALA A 358 14.08 -19.90 -48.81
N LEU A 359 14.24 -19.56 -47.55
CA LEU A 359 15.16 -18.49 -47.10
C LEU A 359 16.63 -18.83 -47.42
N ALA A 360 17.06 -20.09 -47.15
CA ALA A 360 18.39 -20.55 -47.45
C ALA A 360 18.66 -20.60 -48.96
N LEU A 361 17.68 -21.00 -49.77
CA LEU A 361 17.77 -21.02 -51.22
C LEU A 361 17.90 -19.60 -51.79
N ALA A 362 17.07 -18.67 -51.36
CA ALA A 362 17.15 -17.27 -51.79
C ALA A 362 18.48 -16.61 -51.40
N ALA A 363 19.00 -16.90 -50.21
CA ALA A 363 20.32 -16.40 -49.74
C ALA A 363 21.45 -16.97 -50.60
N LYS A 364 21.38 -18.27 -50.91
CA LYS A 364 22.36 -18.94 -51.86
C LYS A 364 22.34 -18.27 -53.20
N GLU A 365 21.16 -18.10 -53.84
CA GLU A 365 21.03 -17.52 -55.18
C GLU A 365 21.61 -16.10 -55.25
N ARG A 366 21.40 -15.30 -54.21
CA ARG A 366 21.92 -13.93 -54.12
C ARG A 366 23.44 -13.89 -54.00
N ALA A 367 24.03 -14.81 -53.20
CA ALA A 367 25.47 -14.84 -52.92
C ALA A 367 26.30 -15.57 -53.98
N SER A 368 25.69 -16.49 -54.78
CA SER A 368 26.39 -17.28 -55.76
C SER A 368 26.81 -16.39 -56.95
N GLY A 369 28.11 -16.35 -57.24
CA GLY A 369 28.67 -15.73 -58.43
C GLY A 369 29.30 -16.74 -59.35
N PRO A 370 29.68 -16.35 -60.62
CA PRO A 370 30.33 -17.24 -61.57
C PRO A 370 31.67 -17.78 -61.07
N ASP A 371 32.38 -17.00 -60.24
CA ASP A 371 33.72 -17.34 -59.75
C ASP A 371 33.70 -17.98 -58.34
N GLN A 372 32.53 -18.04 -57.69
CA GLN A 372 32.40 -18.53 -56.29
C GLN A 372 31.06 -19.23 -56.06
N PRO A 373 30.98 -20.54 -56.21
CA PRO A 373 29.75 -21.29 -56.04
C PRO A 373 29.38 -21.45 -54.55
N VAL A 374 28.13 -21.25 -54.18
CA VAL A 374 27.57 -21.58 -52.86
C VAL A 374 26.88 -22.93 -52.95
N ILE A 375 27.31 -23.90 -52.15
CA ILE A 375 26.73 -25.23 -52.02
C ILE A 375 25.75 -25.24 -50.83
N LEU A 376 24.46 -25.51 -51.10
CA LEU A 376 23.46 -25.65 -50.06
C LEU A 376 23.22 -27.13 -49.71
N GLU A 377 23.44 -27.48 -48.45
CA GLU A 377 23.12 -28.79 -47.86
C GLU A 377 22.01 -28.61 -46.84
N PHE A 378 20.84 -29.16 -47.13
CA PHE A 378 19.66 -29.06 -46.23
C PHE A 378 19.34 -30.43 -45.64
N SER A 379 19.63 -30.62 -44.33
CA SER A 379 19.39 -31.86 -43.59
C SER A 379 18.50 -31.66 -42.35
N ALA A 380 17.92 -30.46 -42.19
CA ALA A 380 17.02 -30.18 -41.11
C ALA A 380 15.73 -31.03 -41.23
N ARG A 381 15.27 -31.62 -40.12
CA ARG A 381 14.05 -32.43 -40.06
C ARG A 381 12.76 -31.61 -40.23
N GLU A 382 12.79 -30.37 -39.73
CA GLU A 382 11.72 -29.40 -39.91
C GLU A 382 12.17 -28.30 -40.86
N ARG A 383 11.30 -27.97 -41.83
CA ARG A 383 11.53 -26.85 -42.74
C ARG A 383 10.96 -25.54 -42.23
N GLU A 384 9.98 -25.61 -41.36
CA GLU A 384 9.31 -24.48 -40.79
C GLU A 384 9.92 -24.05 -39.46
N VAL A 385 10.25 -22.78 -39.34
CA VAL A 385 10.79 -22.18 -38.10
C VAL A 385 10.00 -20.90 -37.77
N TYR A 386 9.82 -20.67 -36.49
CA TYR A 386 9.19 -19.43 -36.00
C TYR A 386 10.26 -18.34 -35.89
N CYS A 387 10.31 -17.44 -36.88
CA CYS A 387 11.32 -16.41 -36.98
C CYS A 387 10.80 -15.13 -37.65
N ARG A 388 11.65 -14.12 -37.70
CA ARG A 388 11.47 -12.94 -38.57
C ARG A 388 12.25 -13.17 -39.86
N PRO A 389 11.57 -13.41 -40.99
CA PRO A 389 12.26 -13.81 -42.24
C PRO A 389 13.26 -12.79 -42.69
N THR A 390 12.94 -11.49 -42.64
CA THR A 390 13.85 -10.41 -43.07
C THR A 390 15.14 -10.34 -42.23
N ASP A 391 15.04 -10.62 -40.92
CA ASP A 391 16.19 -10.68 -40.04
C ASP A 391 17.07 -11.87 -40.38
N VAL A 392 16.49 -13.06 -40.58
CA VAL A 392 17.23 -14.28 -40.93
C VAL A 392 17.89 -14.13 -42.31
N GLU A 393 17.17 -13.59 -43.30
CA GLU A 393 17.75 -13.28 -44.63
C GLU A 393 18.94 -12.33 -44.50
N THR A 394 18.83 -11.30 -43.66
CA THR A 394 19.93 -10.34 -43.43
C THR A 394 21.13 -11.00 -42.80
N ALA A 395 20.89 -11.88 -41.80
CA ALA A 395 22.00 -12.62 -41.14
C ALA A 395 22.71 -13.57 -42.11
N LEU A 396 21.95 -14.33 -42.91
CA LEU A 396 22.49 -15.23 -43.94
C LEU A 396 23.26 -14.45 -44.98
N GLY A 397 22.72 -13.32 -45.47
CA GLY A 397 23.43 -12.45 -46.40
C GLY A 397 24.80 -11.99 -45.86
N ASN A 398 24.83 -11.49 -44.61
CA ASN A 398 26.08 -11.06 -43.98
C ASN A 398 27.10 -12.21 -43.80
N LEU A 399 26.64 -13.42 -43.45
CA LEU A 399 27.53 -14.58 -43.32
C LEU A 399 28.07 -15.02 -44.68
N LEU A 400 27.22 -15.08 -45.70
CA LEU A 400 27.62 -15.47 -47.05
C LEU A 400 28.50 -14.44 -47.72
N ASP A 401 28.20 -13.13 -47.57
CA ASP A 401 29.04 -12.05 -48.07
C ASP A 401 30.46 -12.14 -47.48
N ASN A 402 30.56 -12.39 -46.18
CA ASN A 402 31.86 -12.59 -45.53
C ASN A 402 32.58 -13.84 -46.08
N ALA A 403 31.87 -14.98 -46.19
CA ALA A 403 32.46 -16.24 -46.66
C ALA A 403 32.95 -16.13 -48.10
N VAL A 404 32.18 -15.51 -49.01
CA VAL A 404 32.56 -15.24 -50.39
C VAL A 404 33.76 -14.32 -50.47
N ARG A 405 33.78 -13.26 -49.67
CA ARG A 405 34.86 -12.26 -49.66
C ARG A 405 36.21 -12.83 -49.22
N PHE A 406 36.22 -13.70 -48.21
CA PHE A 406 37.47 -14.23 -47.61
C PHE A 406 37.89 -15.58 -48.20
N SER A 407 37.03 -16.28 -48.97
CA SER A 407 37.42 -17.50 -49.69
C SER A 407 38.29 -17.19 -50.91
N PRO A 408 39.25 -18.05 -51.23
CA PRO A 408 39.99 -17.96 -52.49
C PRO A 408 39.07 -18.13 -53.71
N PRO A 409 39.32 -17.45 -54.82
CA PRO A 409 38.52 -17.64 -56.05
C PRO A 409 38.47 -19.09 -56.48
N GLY A 410 37.25 -19.57 -56.86
CA GLY A 410 36.99 -20.94 -57.27
C GLY A 410 36.71 -21.97 -56.13
N GLU A 411 36.99 -21.61 -54.87
CA GLU A 411 36.66 -22.49 -53.75
C GLU A 411 35.19 -22.33 -53.32
N PRO A 412 34.43 -23.44 -53.15
CA PRO A 412 33.03 -23.35 -52.78
C PRO A 412 32.83 -22.91 -51.32
N VAL A 413 31.79 -22.08 -51.08
CA VAL A 413 31.24 -21.79 -49.76
C VAL A 413 30.12 -22.77 -49.44
N HIS A 414 30.19 -23.41 -48.28
CA HIS A 414 29.14 -24.35 -47.85
C HIS A 414 28.12 -23.71 -46.90
N LEU A 415 26.87 -23.70 -47.32
CA LEU A 415 25.73 -23.32 -46.46
C LEU A 415 25.00 -24.61 -46.03
N ARG A 416 25.07 -24.94 -44.72
CA ARG A 416 24.41 -26.11 -44.17
C ARG A 416 23.25 -25.70 -43.22
N VAL A 417 22.15 -26.37 -43.35
CA VAL A 417 21.00 -26.20 -42.45
C VAL A 417 20.67 -27.55 -41.82
N GLU A 418 20.85 -27.65 -40.52
CA GLU A 418 20.76 -28.89 -39.76
C GLU A 418 19.87 -28.69 -38.51
N GLY A 419 19.44 -29.80 -37.89
CA GLY A 419 18.75 -29.77 -36.60
C GLY A 419 17.23 -29.95 -36.71
N GLY A 420 16.53 -29.46 -35.70
CA GLY A 420 15.12 -29.71 -35.48
C GLY A 420 14.88 -30.72 -34.37
N PRO A 421 13.63 -31.11 -34.09
CA PRO A 421 13.32 -32.06 -33.04
C PRO A 421 14.11 -33.39 -33.17
N PRO A 422 14.64 -33.95 -32.07
CA PRO A 422 14.39 -33.60 -30.67
C PRO A 422 15.29 -32.50 -30.08
N GLU A 423 16.27 -31.96 -30.81
CA GLU A 423 17.27 -31.00 -30.30
C GLU A 423 16.69 -29.61 -30.04
N ALA A 424 15.46 -29.33 -30.49
CA ALA A 424 14.75 -28.05 -30.34
C ALA A 424 15.53 -26.81 -30.84
N VAL A 425 16.57 -27.00 -31.66
CA VAL A 425 17.42 -25.96 -32.23
C VAL A 425 17.72 -26.24 -33.70
N ILE A 426 17.62 -25.22 -34.54
CA ILE A 426 18.11 -25.26 -35.91
C ILE A 426 19.45 -24.55 -35.96
N ARG A 427 20.41 -25.18 -36.67
CA ARG A 427 21.76 -24.64 -36.93
C ARG A 427 21.88 -24.32 -38.40
N ILE A 428 22.24 -23.06 -38.67
CA ILE A 428 22.54 -22.60 -40.00
C ILE A 428 24.03 -22.26 -40.03
N SER A 429 24.84 -23.08 -40.70
CA SER A 429 26.28 -22.96 -40.73
C SER A 429 26.75 -22.50 -42.08
N VAL A 430 27.66 -21.50 -42.12
CA VAL A 430 28.36 -21.04 -43.31
C VAL A 430 29.83 -21.32 -43.11
N GLU A 431 30.39 -22.17 -43.96
CA GLU A 431 31.82 -22.57 -43.95
C GLU A 431 32.51 -21.98 -45.15
N ASP A 432 33.62 -21.27 -44.91
CA ASP A 432 34.52 -20.75 -45.93
C ASP A 432 35.85 -21.53 -45.98
N ARG A 433 36.63 -21.29 -47.02
CA ARG A 433 37.96 -21.83 -47.24
C ARG A 433 39.06 -20.74 -47.14
N GLY A 434 38.77 -19.66 -46.46
CA GLY A 434 39.69 -18.53 -46.29
C GLY A 434 40.87 -18.83 -45.36
N PRO A 435 41.62 -17.78 -44.98
CA PRO A 435 42.75 -17.91 -44.07
C PRO A 435 42.37 -18.22 -42.63
N GLY A 436 41.05 -18.18 -42.31
CA GLY A 436 40.56 -18.24 -40.93
C GLY A 436 40.79 -16.91 -40.21
N VAL A 437 40.42 -16.87 -38.93
CA VAL A 437 40.52 -15.71 -38.05
C VAL A 437 41.71 -15.85 -37.11
N PRO A 438 42.60 -14.85 -36.98
CA PRO A 438 43.68 -14.89 -35.99
C PRO A 438 43.11 -15.05 -34.56
N PRO A 439 43.67 -15.95 -33.72
CA PRO A 439 43.13 -16.20 -32.37
C PRO A 439 43.06 -14.96 -31.47
N ALA A 440 43.96 -14.00 -31.66
CA ALA A 440 44.01 -12.77 -30.86
C ALA A 440 42.78 -11.86 -31.04
N ILE A 441 42.13 -11.92 -32.21
CA ILE A 441 40.96 -11.05 -32.52
C ILE A 441 39.65 -11.80 -32.45
N LEU A 442 39.66 -13.12 -32.29
CA LEU A 442 38.46 -13.97 -32.25
C LEU A 442 37.43 -13.53 -31.23
N PRO A 443 37.77 -13.06 -30.01
CA PRO A 443 36.78 -12.56 -29.03
C PRO A 443 36.04 -11.30 -29.48
N ARG A 444 36.61 -10.55 -30.45
CA ARG A 444 36.11 -9.22 -30.85
C ARG A 444 35.43 -9.19 -32.22
N ILE A 445 35.42 -10.31 -32.96
CA ILE A 445 34.87 -10.32 -34.34
C ILE A 445 33.37 -9.98 -34.42
N PHE A 446 32.66 -10.11 -33.31
CA PHE A 446 31.24 -9.74 -33.18
C PHE A 446 31.03 -8.34 -32.60
N ASP A 447 32.14 -7.63 -32.26
CA ASP A 447 32.02 -6.25 -31.79
C ASP A 447 31.65 -5.35 -32.99
N ARG A 448 30.87 -4.31 -32.71
CA ARG A 448 30.46 -3.34 -33.74
C ARG A 448 31.67 -2.58 -34.26
N PHE A 449 31.65 -2.29 -35.55
CA PHE A 449 32.71 -1.58 -36.27
C PHE A 449 34.08 -2.28 -36.23
N PHE A 450 34.15 -3.50 -35.71
CA PHE A 450 35.38 -4.27 -35.74
C PHE A 450 35.61 -4.86 -37.13
N THR A 451 36.70 -4.48 -37.76
CA THR A 451 37.16 -5.01 -39.05
C THR A 451 38.65 -5.16 -39.07
N THR A 452 39.17 -6.19 -39.73
CA THR A 452 40.58 -6.37 -40.03
C THR A 452 40.97 -5.79 -41.39
N ASP A 453 39.98 -5.39 -42.17
CA ASP A 453 40.17 -4.84 -43.51
C ASP A 453 40.00 -3.31 -43.42
N ALA A 454 41.11 -2.65 -43.10
CA ALA A 454 41.14 -1.17 -43.00
C ALA A 454 40.96 -0.47 -44.35
N ASP A 455 41.12 -1.21 -45.44
CA ASP A 455 41.35 -0.63 -46.76
C ASP A 455 40.16 -0.53 -47.70
N ARG A 456 38.92 -0.66 -47.38
CA ARG A 456 37.89 -0.14 -48.34
C ARG A 456 36.47 -0.66 -48.31
N ASP A 457 36.15 -1.88 -47.78
CA ASP A 457 34.77 -2.40 -47.94
C ASP A 457 34.08 -2.93 -46.69
N GLY A 458 34.79 -3.11 -45.58
CA GLY A 458 34.26 -3.62 -44.35
C GLY A 458 33.72 -2.54 -43.43
N THR A 459 32.39 -2.46 -43.21
CA THR A 459 31.80 -1.54 -42.21
C THR A 459 31.95 -2.04 -40.76
N GLY A 460 32.47 -3.28 -40.58
CA GLY A 460 32.56 -3.90 -39.25
C GLY A 460 31.21 -4.19 -38.58
N LEU A 461 30.07 -4.03 -39.29
CA LEU A 461 28.74 -4.25 -38.75
C LEU A 461 28.12 -5.61 -39.13
N GLY A 462 28.65 -6.32 -40.12
CA GLY A 462 28.07 -7.55 -40.65
C GLY A 462 27.90 -8.64 -39.58
N LEU A 463 28.97 -9.02 -38.87
CA LEU A 463 28.93 -10.04 -37.81
C LEU A 463 28.17 -9.55 -36.54
N ALA A 464 28.21 -8.26 -36.23
CA ALA A 464 27.43 -7.67 -35.19
C ALA A 464 25.91 -7.78 -35.49
N ILE A 465 25.50 -7.60 -36.75
CA ILE A 465 24.10 -7.81 -37.21
C ILE A 465 23.72 -9.28 -37.01
N VAL A 466 24.58 -10.24 -37.42
CA VAL A 466 24.32 -11.68 -37.23
C VAL A 466 24.11 -12.02 -35.75
N LYS A 467 24.95 -11.48 -34.88
CA LYS A 467 24.82 -11.65 -33.43
C LYS A 467 23.50 -11.05 -32.90
N SER A 468 23.14 -9.84 -33.31
CA SER A 468 21.86 -9.19 -32.91
C SER A 468 20.66 -9.98 -33.41
N VAL A 469 20.68 -10.55 -34.59
CA VAL A 469 19.62 -11.44 -35.10
C VAL A 469 19.52 -12.70 -34.24
N ALA A 470 20.61 -13.36 -33.92
CA ALA A 470 20.61 -14.54 -33.06
C ALA A 470 19.97 -14.24 -31.70
N GLU A 471 20.45 -13.17 -31.04
CA GLU A 471 19.92 -12.74 -29.72
C GLU A 471 18.44 -12.35 -29.77
N ALA A 472 18.01 -11.66 -30.82
CA ALA A 472 16.60 -11.28 -31.02
C ALA A 472 15.67 -12.49 -31.21
N HIS A 473 16.21 -13.64 -31.65
CA HIS A 473 15.50 -14.92 -31.79
C HIS A 473 15.71 -15.85 -30.59
N GLY A 474 16.41 -15.38 -29.51
CA GLY A 474 16.73 -16.20 -28.34
C GLY A 474 17.73 -17.32 -28.60
N GLY A 475 18.47 -17.20 -29.67
CA GLY A 475 19.54 -18.09 -30.07
C GLY A 475 20.94 -17.54 -29.79
N ARG A 476 21.95 -18.05 -30.47
CA ARG A 476 23.34 -17.60 -30.37
C ARG A 476 24.12 -17.84 -31.67
N VAL A 477 25.28 -17.19 -31.82
CA VAL A 477 26.22 -17.43 -32.91
C VAL A 477 27.45 -18.14 -32.35
N LEU A 478 27.88 -19.20 -33.05
CA LEU A 478 29.10 -19.95 -32.77
C LEU A 478 30.09 -19.76 -33.88
N VAL A 479 31.37 -19.89 -33.56
CA VAL A 479 32.47 -19.85 -34.55
C VAL A 479 33.39 -21.04 -34.30
N ASP A 480 33.59 -21.86 -35.34
CA ASP A 480 34.65 -22.89 -35.42
C ASP A 480 35.74 -22.40 -36.36
N ASN A 481 36.82 -21.96 -35.75
CA ASN A 481 37.93 -21.36 -36.49
C ASN A 481 39.08 -22.35 -36.72
N ARG A 482 39.49 -22.51 -37.98
CA ARG A 482 40.58 -23.38 -38.39
C ARG A 482 41.65 -22.54 -39.11
N PRO A 483 42.59 -21.93 -38.38
CA PRO A 483 43.58 -21.04 -38.98
C PRO A 483 44.28 -21.69 -40.17
N GLY A 484 44.29 -21.01 -41.33
CA GLY A 484 44.81 -21.50 -42.59
C GLY A 484 43.96 -22.52 -43.35
N LYS A 485 42.77 -22.83 -42.84
CA LYS A 485 41.82 -23.81 -43.46
C LYS A 485 40.38 -23.29 -43.55
N GLY A 486 40.14 -22.05 -43.15
CA GLY A 486 38.82 -21.44 -43.17
C GLY A 486 38.18 -21.28 -41.79
N VAL A 487 36.98 -20.75 -41.77
CA VAL A 487 36.14 -20.59 -40.58
C VAL A 487 34.70 -21.03 -40.87
N THR A 488 34.04 -21.56 -39.85
CA THR A 488 32.60 -21.88 -39.89
C THR A 488 31.87 -21.02 -38.88
N PHE A 489 30.94 -20.18 -39.35
CA PHE A 489 30.02 -19.45 -38.51
C PHE A 489 28.68 -20.20 -38.46
N THR A 490 28.17 -20.43 -37.25
CA THR A 490 26.89 -21.15 -37.04
C THR A 490 25.90 -20.27 -36.31
N LEU A 491 24.77 -19.97 -36.94
CA LEU A 491 23.62 -19.33 -36.32
C LEU A 491 22.72 -20.38 -35.75
N GLU A 492 22.51 -20.39 -34.44
CA GLU A 492 21.57 -21.28 -33.74
C GLU A 492 20.28 -20.51 -33.44
N ILE A 493 19.14 -21.03 -33.89
CA ILE A 493 17.79 -20.51 -33.63
C ILE A 493 16.97 -21.58 -32.93
N PRO A 494 16.34 -21.31 -31.77
CA PRO A 494 15.45 -22.26 -31.10
C PRO A 494 14.20 -22.56 -31.96
N CYS A 495 13.85 -23.84 -32.08
CA CYS A 495 12.57 -24.27 -32.63
C CYS A 495 11.47 -24.05 -31.60
N ARG A 496 11.03 -22.79 -31.40
CA ARG A 496 9.87 -22.50 -30.55
C ARG A 496 8.65 -22.29 -31.46
N ARG A 497 7.57 -23.01 -31.12
CA ARG A 497 6.24 -22.69 -31.62
C ARG A 497 5.65 -21.51 -30.86
#